data_35ff0e72a9af6bd14ccdb216bc2151de
#
_entry.id   35ff0e72a9af6bd14ccdb216bc2151de
#
_cell.length_a   1.000
_cell.length_b   1.000
_cell.length_c   1.000
_cell.angle_alpha   90.00
_cell.angle_beta   90.00
_cell.angle_gamma   90.00
#
_symmetry.space_group_name_H-M   'P 1'
#
loop_
_entity.id
_entity.type
_entity.pdbx_description
1 polymer ?
#
loop_
_entity_poly.entity_id
_entity_poly.type
_entity_poly.pdbx_seq_one_letter_code
_entity_poly.pdbx_strand_id
1 'polypeptide(L)'
;MSTYPVDIKSYNVTSAGTNTVFNGPGRILAVSFAQPANVAVGTITLLDDSATVAVIDTPATSDSTNQAGVFGYLQFPGTGLYCKTKIKVTNVITTHLTVYYG
;
A
#
# COMPACT_ATOMS: atom_id res chain seq x y z
N MET A 1 -29.45 -8.17 8.44
CA MET A 1 -28.50 -8.10 7.37
C MET A 1 -27.18 -7.57 7.86
N SER A 2 -26.17 -8.00 7.25
CA SER A 2 -24.85 -7.56 7.66
C SER A 2 -24.60 -6.15 7.17
N THR A 3 -24.08 -5.34 8.04
CA THR A 3 -23.62 -4.01 7.68
C THR A 3 -22.12 -3.95 7.53
N TYR A 4 -21.48 -5.09 7.65
CA TYR A 4 -20.02 -5.11 7.61
C TYR A 4 -19.51 -5.32 6.21
N PRO A 5 -18.40 -4.71 5.88
CA PRO A 5 -17.70 -5.03 4.67
C PRO A 5 -17.08 -6.40 4.86
N VAL A 6 -17.79 -7.38 4.47
CA VAL A 6 -17.41 -8.73 4.79
C VAL A 6 -16.25 -9.23 3.96
N ASP A 7 -15.95 -8.55 2.87
CA ASP A 7 -14.95 -9.04 1.95
C ASP A 7 -13.78 -8.10 1.85
N ILE A 8 -12.99 -8.07 2.90
CA ILE A 8 -11.71 -7.38 2.84
C ILE A 8 -10.76 -8.27 2.07
N LYS A 9 -10.24 -7.73 0.99
CA LYS A 9 -9.31 -8.44 0.13
C LYS A 9 -7.92 -7.85 0.28
N SER A 10 -6.93 -8.60 -0.09
CA SER A 10 -5.56 -8.13 -0.05
C SER A 10 -4.87 -8.38 -1.38
N TYR A 11 -3.94 -7.50 -1.72
CA TYR A 11 -3.14 -7.62 -2.91
C TYR A 11 -1.68 -7.43 -2.53
N ASN A 12 -0.86 -8.41 -2.81
CA ASN A 12 0.57 -8.34 -2.51
C ASN A 12 1.32 -7.79 -3.71
N VAL A 13 2.03 -6.70 -3.47
CA VAL A 13 2.87 -6.09 -4.50
C VAL A 13 4.27 -6.63 -4.31
N THR A 14 4.77 -7.32 -5.31
CA THR A 14 6.07 -7.99 -5.25
C THR A 14 7.11 -7.37 -6.17
N SER A 15 6.74 -6.34 -6.92
CA SER A 15 7.67 -5.69 -7.83
C SER A 15 7.48 -4.19 -7.78
N ALA A 16 8.56 -3.47 -8.10
CA ALA A 16 8.47 -2.01 -8.21
C ALA A 16 7.65 -1.63 -9.43
N GLY A 17 7.17 -0.38 -9.42
CA GLY A 17 6.37 0.14 -10.50
C GLY A 17 4.90 0.23 -10.14
N THR A 18 4.08 0.46 -11.12
CA THR A 18 2.65 0.64 -10.93
C THR A 18 1.94 -0.69 -11.13
N ASN A 19 1.13 -1.05 -10.16
CA ASN A 19 0.37 -2.28 -10.16
C ASN A 19 -1.11 -1.97 -10.01
N THR A 20 -1.94 -2.72 -10.75
CA THR A 20 -3.38 -2.61 -10.59
C THR A 20 -3.81 -3.57 -9.48
N VAL A 21 -4.34 -3.00 -8.41
CA VAL A 21 -4.81 -3.78 -7.27
C VAL A 21 -6.19 -4.35 -7.57
N PHE A 22 -7.06 -3.51 -8.07
CA PHE A 22 -8.43 -3.93 -8.40
C PHE A 22 -8.94 -3.11 -9.57
N ASN A 23 -9.43 -3.79 -10.58
CA ASN A 23 -9.89 -3.14 -11.79
C ASN A 23 -11.38 -2.84 -11.69
N GLY A 24 -11.71 -1.87 -10.88
CA GLY A 24 -13.08 -1.45 -10.63
C GLY A 24 -13.12 -0.54 -9.42
N PRO A 25 -14.29 0.00 -9.10
CA PRO A 25 -14.40 0.88 -7.94
C PRO A 25 -14.24 0.10 -6.64
N GLY A 26 -13.68 0.76 -5.65
CA GLY A 26 -13.48 0.15 -4.35
C GLY A 26 -12.85 1.13 -3.39
N ARG A 27 -12.52 0.64 -2.21
CA ARG A 27 -11.90 1.45 -1.17
C ARG A 27 -10.61 0.80 -0.70
N ILE A 28 -9.62 1.64 -0.48
CA ILE A 28 -8.37 1.19 0.13
C ILE A 28 -8.54 1.34 1.62
N LEU A 29 -8.44 0.24 2.34
CA LEU A 29 -8.70 0.22 3.78
C LEU A 29 -7.44 0.36 4.59
N ALA A 30 -6.37 -0.29 4.16
CA ALA A 30 -5.11 -0.26 4.87
C ALA A 30 -3.98 -0.65 3.95
N VAL A 31 -2.77 -0.32 4.37
CA VAL A 31 -1.56 -0.69 3.66
C VAL A 31 -0.57 -1.17 4.69
N SER A 32 0.08 -2.29 4.42
CA SER A 32 1.20 -2.72 5.24
C SER A 32 2.43 -2.86 4.36
N PHE A 33 3.59 -2.54 4.91
CA PHE A 33 4.82 -2.68 4.15
C PHE A 33 5.95 -3.10 5.07
N ALA A 34 6.92 -3.77 4.47
CA ALA A 34 8.13 -4.18 5.17
C ALA A 34 9.31 -3.80 4.30
N GLN A 35 10.23 -3.04 4.88
CA GLN A 35 11.45 -2.62 4.22
C GLN A 35 12.59 -3.47 4.71
N PRO A 36 13.37 -4.09 3.82
CA PRO A 36 14.58 -4.79 4.25
C PRO A 36 15.61 -3.77 4.75
N ALA A 37 16.68 -4.27 5.33
CA ALA A 37 17.77 -3.41 5.73
C ALA A 37 18.44 -2.77 4.52
N ASN A 38 19.05 -1.63 4.74
CA ASN A 38 19.88 -0.94 3.74
C ASN A 38 19.10 -0.51 2.50
N VAL A 39 17.97 0.15 2.70
CA VAL A 39 17.21 0.75 1.61
C VAL A 39 17.05 2.24 1.86
N ALA A 40 16.98 3.00 0.77
CA ALA A 40 16.78 4.44 0.85
C ALA A 40 15.32 4.76 1.15
N VAL A 41 15.06 6.03 1.46
CA VAL A 41 13.68 6.50 1.56
C VAL A 41 12.99 6.30 0.23
N GLY A 42 11.69 6.04 0.29
CA GLY A 42 10.91 5.87 -0.91
C GLY A 42 9.48 6.30 -0.66
N THR A 43 8.64 6.06 -1.64
CA THR A 43 7.23 6.42 -1.54
C THR A 43 6.36 5.28 -2.05
N ILE A 44 5.18 5.21 -1.46
CA ILE A 44 4.10 4.35 -1.95
C ILE A 44 2.99 5.30 -2.34
N THR A 45 2.61 5.29 -3.60
CA THR A 45 1.56 6.16 -4.10
C THR A 45 0.31 5.35 -4.38
N LEU A 46 -0.79 5.75 -3.78
CA LEU A 46 -2.08 5.12 -4.00
C LEU A 46 -2.85 5.96 -5.00
N LEU A 47 -3.44 5.30 -5.99
CA LEU A 47 -4.06 5.99 -7.10
C LEU A 47 -5.47 5.47 -7.36
N ASP A 48 -6.32 6.38 -7.83
CA ASP A 48 -7.58 6.04 -8.47
C ASP A 48 -7.32 6.19 -9.98
N ASP A 49 -7.03 5.07 -10.64
CA ASP A 49 -6.59 5.02 -12.01
C ASP A 49 -5.30 5.85 -12.19
N SER A 50 -5.38 7.06 -12.68
CA SER A 50 -4.20 7.91 -12.84
C SER A 50 -4.13 9.04 -11.81
N ALA A 51 -5.14 9.19 -10.97
CA ALA A 51 -5.19 10.28 -10.00
C ALA A 51 -4.64 9.82 -8.66
N THR A 52 -3.70 10.58 -8.11
CA THR A 52 -3.13 10.27 -6.79
C THR A 52 -4.15 10.55 -5.70
N VAL A 53 -4.40 9.57 -4.85
CA VAL A 53 -5.29 9.74 -3.71
C VAL A 53 -4.54 9.80 -2.39
N ALA A 54 -3.35 9.22 -2.32
CA ALA A 54 -2.51 9.30 -1.12
C ALA A 54 -1.09 8.96 -1.46
N VAL A 55 -0.16 9.55 -0.70
CA VAL A 55 1.26 9.25 -0.82
C VAL A 55 1.77 8.90 0.58
N ILE A 56 2.46 7.78 0.68
CA ILE A 56 3.03 7.32 1.94
C ILE A 56 4.53 7.29 1.79
N ASP A 57 5.22 8.01 2.66
CA ASP A 57 6.68 8.00 2.66
C ASP A 57 7.17 6.81 3.46
N THR A 58 8.12 6.10 2.91
CA THR A 58 8.75 4.99 3.61
C THR A 58 10.14 5.43 4.08
N PRO A 59 10.50 5.10 5.32
CA PRO A 59 11.75 5.56 5.88
C PRO A 59 12.93 4.80 5.29
N ALA A 60 14.10 5.43 5.32
CA ALA A 60 15.33 4.74 5.01
C ALA A 60 15.64 3.76 6.13
N THR A 61 16.27 2.65 5.78
CA THR A 61 16.75 1.68 6.74
C THR A 61 18.26 1.65 6.67
N SER A 62 18.90 1.39 7.81
CA SER A 62 20.35 1.36 7.85
C SER A 62 20.86 0.02 7.34
N ASP A 63 22.12 -0.01 6.98
CA ASP A 63 22.79 -1.23 6.56
C ASP A 63 23.42 -1.97 7.72
N SER A 64 23.05 -1.63 8.92
CA SER A 64 23.59 -2.29 10.10
C SER A 64 23.32 -3.78 10.04
N THR A 65 24.31 -4.55 10.43
CA THR A 65 24.16 -6.01 10.45
C THR A 65 23.11 -6.47 11.44
N ASN A 66 22.75 -5.61 12.38
CA ASN A 66 21.73 -5.94 13.37
C ASN A 66 20.37 -5.41 13.00
N GLN A 67 20.25 -4.78 11.85
CA GLN A 67 19.03 -4.13 11.46
C GLN A 67 18.17 -5.10 10.65
N ALA A 68 16.98 -5.36 11.15
CA ALA A 68 16.07 -6.29 10.47
C ALA A 68 15.21 -5.61 9.41
N GLY A 69 15.29 -4.30 9.30
CA GLY A 69 14.41 -3.55 8.42
C GLY A 69 13.32 -2.87 9.22
N VAL A 70 12.35 -2.33 8.50
CA VAL A 70 11.26 -1.57 9.10
C VAL A 70 9.94 -2.11 8.59
N PHE A 71 9.00 -2.28 9.50
CA PHE A 71 7.64 -2.68 9.16
C PHE A 71 6.70 -1.52 9.46
N GLY A 72 5.78 -1.26 8.54
CA GLY A 72 4.79 -0.24 8.73
C GLY A 72 3.39 -0.75 8.39
N TYR A 73 2.42 -0.22 9.08
CA TYR A 73 1.03 -0.52 8.82
C TYR A 73 0.24 0.77 8.98
N LEU A 74 -0.52 1.12 7.96
CA LEU A 74 -1.33 2.32 7.97
C LEU A 74 -2.76 1.96 7.64
N GLN A 75 -3.66 2.27 8.56
CA GLN A 75 -5.09 2.06 8.36
C GLN A 75 -5.74 3.41 8.13
N PHE A 76 -6.54 3.49 7.08
CA PHE A 76 -7.22 4.74 6.78
C PHE A 76 -8.51 4.85 7.59
N PRO A 77 -8.83 6.04 8.09
CA PRO A 77 -9.99 6.20 8.95
C PRO A 77 -11.29 6.04 8.18
N GLY A 78 -12.34 5.79 8.92
CA GLY A 78 -13.67 5.68 8.38
C GLY A 78 -13.81 4.48 7.46
N THR A 79 -14.32 4.71 6.28
CA THR A 79 -14.54 3.65 5.30
C THR A 79 -13.41 3.52 4.30
N GLY A 80 -12.27 4.16 4.58
CA GLY A 80 -11.11 4.07 3.71
C GLY A 80 -11.11 5.12 2.61
N LEU A 81 -10.16 4.99 1.70
CA LEU A 81 -10.02 5.91 0.57
C LEU A 81 -10.79 5.36 -0.61
N TYR A 82 -11.73 6.12 -1.10
CA TYR A 82 -12.57 5.68 -2.21
C TYR A 82 -11.89 5.92 -3.55
N CYS A 83 -11.86 4.88 -4.36
CA CYS A 83 -11.41 4.94 -5.75
C CYS A 83 -12.59 4.60 -6.64
N LYS A 84 -13.02 5.55 -7.46
CA LYS A 84 -14.24 5.36 -8.22
C LYS A 84 -14.02 4.60 -9.51
N THR A 85 -12.79 4.52 -10.01
CA THR A 85 -12.49 3.88 -11.28
C THR A 85 -11.75 2.57 -11.08
N LYS A 86 -10.58 2.62 -10.48
CA LYS A 86 -9.81 1.43 -10.17
C LYS A 86 -8.74 1.77 -9.14
N ILE A 87 -8.30 0.75 -8.44
CA ILE A 87 -7.30 0.90 -7.40
C ILE A 87 -5.95 0.53 -7.97
N LYS A 88 -5.02 1.47 -7.93
CA LYS A 88 -3.64 1.22 -8.34
C LYS A 88 -2.68 1.66 -7.25
N VAL A 89 -1.50 1.10 -7.28
CA VAL A 89 -0.45 1.47 -6.37
C VAL A 89 0.87 1.51 -7.11
N THR A 90 1.66 2.53 -6.83
CA THR A 90 3.02 2.64 -7.35
C THR A 90 3.98 2.47 -6.19
N ASN A 91 4.88 1.52 -6.33
CA ASN A 91 5.91 1.24 -5.34
C ASN A 91 7.25 1.56 -5.98
N VAL A 92 7.94 2.56 -5.44
CA VAL A 92 9.16 3.09 -6.06
C VAL A 92 10.38 2.27 -5.69
N ILE A 93 10.35 1.61 -4.57
CA ILE A 93 11.49 0.83 -4.09
C ILE A 93 11.08 -0.62 -3.91
N THR A 94 12.09 -1.47 -3.72
CA THR A 94 11.84 -2.89 -3.50
C THR A 94 11.34 -3.09 -2.07
N THR A 95 10.06 -2.93 -1.90
CA THR A 95 9.38 -3.03 -0.62
C THR A 95 8.31 -4.08 -0.73
N HIS A 96 8.20 -4.93 0.26
CA HIS A 96 7.08 -5.86 0.33
C HIS A 96 5.87 -5.08 0.82
N LEU A 97 4.86 -5.03 0.00
CA LEU A 97 3.71 -4.17 0.22
C LEU A 97 2.44 -4.97 0.04
N THR A 98 1.53 -4.81 0.97
CA THR A 98 0.19 -5.41 0.86
C THR A 98 -0.84 -4.30 0.97
N VAL A 99 -1.76 -4.26 0.02
CA VAL A 99 -2.86 -3.31 0.02
C VAL A 99 -4.13 -4.08 0.39
N TYR A 100 -4.82 -3.59 1.40
CA TYR A 100 -6.09 -4.16 1.84
C TYR A 100 -7.21 -3.29 1.32
N TYR A 101 -8.17 -3.91 0.64
CA TYR A 101 -9.23 -3.16 -0.02
C TYR A 101 -10.55 -3.92 0.07
N GLY A 102 -11.62 -3.21 -0.23
CA GLY A 102 -12.94 -3.82 -0.19
C GLY A 102 -14.04 -3.01 -0.86
#